data_2bd11efd7c0cd894c24f73e0cbd22d90
#
_entry.id   2bd11efd7c0cd894c24f73e0cbd22d90
#
_cell.length_a   1.000
_cell.length_b   1.000
_cell.length_c   1.000
_cell.angle_alpha   90.00
_cell.angle_beta   90.00
_cell.angle_gamma   90.00
#
_symmetry.space_group_name_H-M   'P 1'
#
loop_
_entity.id
_entity.type
_entity.pdbx_description
1 polymer ?
#
loop_
_entity_poly.entity_id
_entity_poly.type
_entity_poly.pdbx_seq_one_letter_code
_entity_poly.pdbx_strand_id
1 'polypeptide(L)'
;MAPRTLAGLSTVLSAAGNVAEALNALAQDVLEHDRNGHVVLFIYDAKRDLLAERLIPALEGMRTAQIEIALDHLPTAVRRVLVAGKQFADLATESGDYQKLLGVGANPEAGVLLLRGLLVDGELAAVLALSEPKTRFGHRLSEKLGPAVDLFALAFARLAERRAREEAVRALEELTRSLNAEHARAVAELQHKLSEAQAALNGKGTGDSIRVTQLKRAIEVAAVEARATAQRLSAVEEQVRVAVTKLEKAHVQLHAQGEALHNQSNIIYRVEQALRDAIAGQDSRKVIEEVLQIVASREQAESF
;
A
#
# COMPACT_ATOMS: atom_id res chain seq x y z
N MET A 1 -22.58 -23.17 3.06
CA MET A 1 -21.30 -23.10 3.80
C MET A 1 -21.58 -22.33 5.07
N ALA A 2 -20.98 -22.67 6.20
CA ALA A 2 -21.09 -21.84 7.41
C ALA A 2 -20.35 -20.51 7.18
N PRO A 3 -20.88 -19.38 7.66
CA PRO A 3 -20.23 -18.08 7.51
C PRO A 3 -18.81 -18.13 8.10
N ARG A 4 -17.85 -17.56 7.40
CA ARG A 4 -16.47 -17.48 7.89
C ARG A 4 -16.45 -16.70 9.21
N THR A 5 -15.66 -17.19 10.14
CA THR A 5 -15.41 -16.43 11.37
C THR A 5 -14.48 -15.25 11.05
N LEU A 6 -14.57 -14.16 11.82
CA LEU A 6 -13.63 -13.03 11.70
C LEU A 6 -12.16 -13.49 11.75
N ALA A 7 -11.85 -14.49 12.58
CA ALA A 7 -10.52 -15.09 12.62
C ALA A 7 -10.13 -15.76 11.30
N GLY A 8 -11.08 -16.48 10.67
CA GLY A 8 -10.86 -17.08 9.35
C GLY A 8 -10.62 -16.03 8.26
N LEU A 9 -11.41 -14.94 8.27
CA LEU A 9 -11.20 -13.82 7.36
C LEU A 9 -9.85 -13.14 7.60
N SER A 10 -9.49 -12.86 8.86
CA SER A 10 -8.20 -12.28 9.24
C SER A 10 -7.02 -13.12 8.72
N THR A 11 -7.08 -14.45 8.84
CA THR A 11 -6.05 -15.35 8.34
C THR A 11 -5.90 -15.23 6.81
N VAL A 12 -7.02 -15.22 6.07
CA VAL A 12 -6.99 -15.09 4.61
C VAL A 12 -6.46 -13.71 4.18
N LEU A 13 -6.92 -12.64 4.83
CA LEU A 13 -6.45 -11.29 4.56
C LEU A 13 -4.96 -11.12 4.87
N SER A 14 -4.48 -11.76 5.94
CA SER A 14 -3.05 -11.76 6.29
C SER A 14 -2.18 -12.51 5.29
N ALA A 15 -2.72 -13.56 4.67
CA ALA A 15 -2.03 -14.36 3.65
C ALA A 15 -2.10 -13.73 2.25
N ALA A 16 -3.00 -12.76 2.01
CA ALA A 16 -3.16 -12.13 0.72
C ALA A 16 -1.86 -11.49 0.22
N GLY A 17 -1.45 -11.81 -0.99
CA GLY A 17 -0.25 -11.29 -1.63
C GLY A 17 -0.47 -9.95 -2.33
N ASN A 18 -1.73 -9.60 -2.65
CA ASN A 18 -2.10 -8.37 -3.33
C ASN A 18 -3.52 -7.91 -2.95
N VAL A 19 -3.85 -6.67 -3.33
CA VAL A 19 -5.14 -6.03 -3.02
C VAL A 19 -6.31 -6.80 -3.66
N ALA A 20 -6.14 -7.39 -4.85
CA ALA A 20 -7.18 -8.13 -5.53
C ALA A 20 -7.58 -9.39 -4.75
N GLU A 21 -6.61 -10.13 -4.23
CA GLU A 21 -6.85 -11.30 -3.37
C GLU A 21 -7.57 -10.91 -2.08
N ALA A 22 -7.11 -9.84 -1.42
CA ALA A 22 -7.75 -9.33 -0.21
C ALA A 22 -9.21 -8.90 -0.47
N LEU A 23 -9.45 -8.19 -1.58
CA LEU A 23 -10.79 -7.73 -1.96
C LEU A 23 -11.72 -8.89 -2.30
N ASN A 24 -11.22 -9.93 -2.98
CA ASN A 24 -11.98 -11.14 -3.25
C ASN A 24 -12.33 -11.89 -1.95
N ALA A 25 -11.40 -11.94 -0.99
CA ALA A 25 -11.68 -12.57 0.30
C ALA A 25 -12.79 -11.84 1.08
N LEU A 26 -12.76 -10.52 1.10
CA LEU A 26 -13.82 -9.70 1.69
C LEU A 26 -15.15 -9.89 0.94
N ALA A 27 -15.14 -9.89 -0.40
CA ALA A 27 -16.34 -10.07 -1.19
C ALA A 27 -17.00 -11.44 -0.95
N GLN A 28 -16.23 -12.49 -0.79
CA GLN A 28 -16.75 -13.81 -0.43
C GLN A 28 -17.39 -13.79 0.95
N ASP A 29 -16.78 -13.15 1.93
CA ASP A 29 -17.32 -12.99 3.28
C ASP A 29 -18.65 -12.22 3.25
N VAL A 30 -18.73 -11.12 2.50
CA VAL A 30 -19.96 -10.35 2.30
C VAL A 30 -21.05 -11.21 1.67
N LEU A 31 -20.75 -11.97 0.61
CA LEU A 31 -21.69 -12.86 -0.08
C LEU A 31 -22.18 -14.02 0.79
N GLU A 32 -21.37 -14.48 1.74
CA GLU A 32 -21.79 -15.47 2.75
C GLU A 32 -22.82 -14.91 3.73
N HIS A 33 -22.74 -13.59 4.02
CA HIS A 33 -23.70 -12.89 4.86
C HIS A 33 -24.95 -12.42 4.11
N ASP A 34 -24.76 -11.95 2.87
CA ASP A 34 -25.84 -11.56 1.97
C ASP A 34 -25.48 -11.90 0.51
N ARG A 35 -26.30 -12.77 -0.10
CA ARG A 35 -26.10 -13.25 -1.48
C ARG A 35 -26.14 -12.16 -2.54
N ASN A 36 -26.73 -11.02 -2.23
CA ASN A 36 -26.88 -9.88 -3.12
C ASN A 36 -25.97 -8.69 -2.71
N GLY A 37 -25.07 -8.92 -1.76
CA GLY A 37 -24.08 -7.93 -1.36
C GLY A 37 -23.05 -7.68 -2.45
N HIS A 38 -22.69 -6.43 -2.68
CA HIS A 38 -21.65 -6.04 -3.63
C HIS A 38 -20.52 -5.31 -2.92
N VAL A 39 -19.30 -5.58 -3.33
CA VAL A 39 -18.09 -4.93 -2.85
C VAL A 39 -17.37 -4.29 -4.02
N VAL A 40 -17.01 -3.02 -3.87
CA VAL A 40 -16.26 -2.25 -4.87
C VAL A 40 -15.16 -1.47 -4.17
N LEU A 41 -13.97 -1.47 -4.76
CA LEU A 41 -12.86 -0.65 -4.31
C LEU A 41 -12.54 0.41 -5.36
N PHE A 42 -12.48 1.66 -4.93
CA PHE A 42 -12.07 2.80 -5.73
C PHE A 42 -10.68 3.24 -5.31
N ILE A 43 -9.74 3.28 -6.23
CA ILE A 43 -8.39 3.79 -6.00
C ILE A 43 -8.40 5.30 -6.16
N TYR A 44 -7.83 6.00 -5.18
CA TYR A 44 -7.73 7.45 -5.17
C TYR A 44 -6.40 7.93 -5.73
N ASP A 45 -6.45 8.89 -6.64
CA ASP A 45 -5.31 9.62 -7.16
C ASP A 45 -5.20 10.97 -6.45
N ALA A 46 -4.28 11.04 -5.48
CA ALA A 46 -4.06 12.26 -4.68
C ALA A 46 -3.57 13.46 -5.51
N LYS A 47 -2.88 13.22 -6.66
CA LYS A 47 -2.39 14.30 -7.51
C LYS A 47 -3.52 14.98 -8.30
N ARG A 48 -4.54 14.23 -8.65
CA ARG A 48 -5.69 14.70 -9.43
C ARG A 48 -6.94 14.95 -8.58
N ASP A 49 -6.91 14.64 -7.29
CA ASP A 49 -8.03 14.69 -6.32
C ASP A 49 -9.28 13.96 -6.82
N LEU A 50 -9.10 12.75 -7.38
CA LEU A 50 -10.20 11.96 -7.92
C LEU A 50 -10.05 10.47 -7.65
N LEU A 51 -11.17 9.75 -7.70
CA LEU A 51 -11.20 8.31 -7.78
C LEU A 51 -10.92 7.92 -9.24
N ALA A 52 -9.76 7.29 -9.48
CA ALA A 52 -9.23 7.05 -10.83
C ALA A 52 -9.56 5.66 -11.37
N GLU A 53 -9.69 4.69 -10.50
CA GLU A 53 -9.86 3.30 -10.88
C GLU A 53 -10.89 2.60 -9.99
N ARG A 54 -11.68 1.71 -10.58
CA ARG A 54 -12.67 0.90 -9.89
C ARG A 54 -12.34 -0.57 -10.04
N LEU A 55 -12.23 -1.27 -8.91
CA LEU A 55 -11.97 -2.70 -8.82
C LEU A 55 -13.23 -3.41 -8.31
N ILE A 56 -13.72 -4.37 -9.06
CA ILE A 56 -14.93 -5.14 -8.75
C ILE A 56 -14.57 -6.62 -8.74
N PRO A 57 -14.74 -7.33 -7.62
CA PRO A 57 -14.60 -8.78 -7.56
C PRO A 57 -15.55 -9.47 -8.52
N ALA A 58 -15.07 -10.47 -9.23
CA ALA A 58 -15.86 -11.29 -10.14
C ALA A 58 -15.50 -12.78 -9.95
N LEU A 59 -16.41 -13.69 -10.35
CA LEU A 59 -16.20 -15.13 -10.21
C LEU A 59 -14.91 -15.62 -10.88
N GLU A 60 -14.51 -15.00 -11.99
CA GLU A 60 -13.33 -15.35 -12.77
C GLU A 60 -12.15 -14.38 -12.57
N GLY A 61 -12.11 -13.65 -11.44
CA GLY A 61 -11.03 -12.73 -11.12
C GLY A 61 -11.49 -11.33 -10.75
N MET A 62 -10.72 -10.31 -11.16
CA MET A 62 -10.98 -8.91 -10.84
C MET A 62 -11.33 -8.14 -12.11
N ARG A 63 -12.47 -7.43 -12.11
CA ARG A 63 -12.81 -6.46 -13.16
C ARG A 63 -12.30 -5.08 -12.75
N THR A 64 -11.50 -4.50 -13.62
CA THR A 64 -10.95 -3.16 -13.44
C THR A 64 -11.56 -2.22 -14.48
N ALA A 65 -11.96 -1.04 -14.05
CA ALA A 65 -12.43 0.02 -14.95
C ALA A 65 -11.80 1.35 -14.56
N GLN A 66 -11.28 2.07 -15.53
CA GLN A 66 -10.86 3.46 -15.36
C GLN A 66 -12.10 4.33 -15.17
N ILE A 67 -12.07 5.20 -14.19
CA ILE A 67 -13.14 6.15 -13.87
C ILE A 67 -12.52 7.50 -13.55
N GLU A 68 -13.31 8.55 -13.57
CA GLU A 68 -12.88 9.88 -13.16
C GLU A 68 -14.00 10.51 -12.33
N ILE A 69 -13.96 10.27 -11.02
CA ILE A 69 -14.93 10.84 -10.08
C ILE A 69 -14.18 11.73 -9.11
N ALA A 70 -14.33 13.05 -9.27
CA ALA A 70 -13.73 13.99 -8.34
C ALA A 70 -14.38 13.87 -6.96
N LEU A 71 -13.58 13.91 -5.89
CA LEU A 71 -14.09 13.88 -4.52
C LEU A 71 -15.01 15.06 -4.21
N ASP A 72 -14.85 16.18 -4.90
CA ASP A 72 -15.71 17.37 -4.76
C ASP A 72 -17.15 17.13 -5.24
N HIS A 73 -17.38 16.12 -6.07
CA HIS A 73 -18.72 15.70 -6.46
C HIS A 73 -19.47 14.93 -5.37
N LEU A 74 -18.74 14.47 -4.33
CA LEU A 74 -19.37 13.84 -3.18
C LEU A 74 -19.88 14.90 -2.19
N PRO A 75 -21.01 14.64 -1.49
CA PRO A 75 -21.46 15.50 -0.41
C PRO A 75 -20.35 15.76 0.61
N THR A 76 -20.23 16.99 1.09
CA THR A 76 -19.14 17.41 2.00
C THR A 76 -19.05 16.54 3.27
N ALA A 77 -20.19 16.07 3.79
CA ALA A 77 -20.23 15.18 4.95
C ALA A 77 -19.58 13.83 4.63
N VAL A 78 -19.85 13.25 3.46
CA VAL A 78 -19.28 11.99 3.00
C VAL A 78 -17.77 12.16 2.81
N ARG A 79 -17.35 13.18 2.04
CA ARG A 79 -15.93 13.47 1.80
C ARG A 79 -15.14 13.58 3.11
N ARG A 80 -15.64 14.34 4.08
CA ARG A 80 -14.99 14.52 5.38
C ARG A 80 -14.80 13.20 6.13
N VAL A 81 -15.79 12.32 6.08
CA VAL A 81 -15.73 11.02 6.73
C VAL A 81 -14.72 10.10 6.05
N LEU A 82 -14.69 10.09 4.71
CA LEU A 82 -13.76 9.28 3.92
C LEU A 82 -12.30 9.70 4.12
N VAL A 83 -12.02 11.00 4.06
CA VAL A 83 -10.67 11.56 4.28
C VAL A 83 -10.18 11.28 5.71
N ALA A 84 -11.10 11.24 6.69
CA ALA A 84 -10.77 10.84 8.06
C ALA A 84 -10.60 9.33 8.25
N GLY A 85 -10.69 8.51 7.19
CA GLY A 85 -10.61 7.06 7.26
C GLY A 85 -11.74 6.43 8.06
N LYS A 86 -12.86 7.10 8.19
CA LYS A 86 -14.03 6.62 8.93
C LYS A 86 -15.05 5.97 8.00
N GLN A 87 -15.95 5.23 8.60
CA GLN A 87 -17.05 4.59 7.90
C GLN A 87 -18.25 5.55 7.82
N PHE A 88 -18.87 5.59 6.66
CA PHE A 88 -20.13 6.26 6.40
C PHE A 88 -21.14 5.23 5.93
N ALA A 89 -22.34 5.26 6.49
CA ALA A 89 -23.44 4.39 6.06
C ALA A 89 -24.67 5.25 5.80
N ASP A 90 -25.33 5.00 4.68
CA ASP A 90 -26.56 5.69 4.29
C ASP A 90 -27.57 4.72 3.68
N LEU A 91 -28.85 5.05 3.83
CA LEU A 91 -29.93 4.31 3.19
C LEU A 91 -29.98 4.67 1.70
N ALA A 92 -30.03 3.67 0.87
CA ALA A 92 -30.09 3.86 -0.60
C ALA A 92 -31.33 4.62 -1.06
N THR A 93 -32.39 4.65 -0.24
CA THR A 93 -33.62 5.38 -0.52
C THR A 93 -33.54 6.89 -0.27
N GLU A 94 -32.63 7.32 0.59
CA GLU A 94 -32.35 8.72 0.91
C GLU A 94 -31.15 9.22 0.10
N SER A 95 -30.60 8.32 -0.73
CA SER A 95 -29.36 8.53 -1.42
C SER A 95 -29.44 9.69 -2.38
N GLY A 96 -28.59 10.63 -2.12
CA GLY A 96 -28.26 11.66 -3.09
C GLY A 96 -27.57 11.08 -4.34
N ASP A 97 -27.27 11.96 -5.27
CA ASP A 97 -26.68 11.59 -6.57
C ASP A 97 -25.31 10.86 -6.47
N TYR A 98 -24.65 10.88 -5.31
CA TYR A 98 -23.34 10.27 -5.12
C TYR A 98 -23.33 8.73 -5.27
N GLN A 99 -24.43 8.03 -4.95
CA GLN A 99 -24.53 6.59 -5.22
C GLN A 99 -24.49 6.27 -6.70
N LYS A 100 -25.14 7.12 -7.50
CA LYS A 100 -25.08 7.01 -8.96
C LYS A 100 -23.67 7.29 -9.47
N LEU A 101 -23.01 8.30 -8.88
CA LEU A 101 -21.62 8.64 -9.21
C LEU A 101 -20.66 7.48 -8.94
N LEU A 102 -20.81 6.82 -7.79
CA LEU A 102 -20.00 5.67 -7.45
C LEU A 102 -20.35 4.41 -8.25
N GLY A 103 -21.45 4.41 -8.99
CA GLY A 103 -21.91 3.26 -9.78
C GLY A 103 -22.30 2.03 -8.95
N VAL A 104 -22.45 2.20 -7.64
CA VAL A 104 -22.77 1.12 -6.69
C VAL A 104 -24.29 0.97 -6.53
N GLY A 105 -25.04 2.00 -6.88
CA GLY A 105 -26.50 2.07 -6.71
C GLY A 105 -27.32 1.82 -7.97
N ALA A 106 -26.73 1.23 -9.01
CA ALA A 106 -27.48 0.90 -10.23
C ALA A 106 -28.56 -0.19 -10.02
N ASN A 107 -28.54 -0.86 -8.88
CA ASN A 107 -29.57 -1.81 -8.48
C ASN A 107 -30.69 -1.04 -7.75
N PRO A 108 -31.91 -0.96 -8.29
CA PRO A 108 -33.04 -0.30 -7.63
C PRO A 108 -33.45 -0.98 -6.31
N GLU A 109 -32.93 -2.17 -6.04
CA GLU A 109 -33.14 -2.92 -4.80
C GLU A 109 -32.04 -2.66 -3.74
N ALA A 110 -31.02 -1.84 -4.05
CA ALA A 110 -29.97 -1.51 -3.08
C ALA A 110 -30.59 -0.81 -1.86
N GLY A 111 -30.35 -1.34 -0.68
CA GLY A 111 -30.94 -0.88 0.57
C GLY A 111 -30.03 0.02 1.39
N VAL A 112 -28.77 -0.36 1.55
CA VAL A 112 -27.76 0.39 2.31
C VAL A 112 -26.46 0.47 1.50
N LEU A 113 -25.86 1.65 1.52
CA LEU A 113 -24.52 1.89 1.01
C LEU A 113 -23.61 2.20 2.19
N LEU A 114 -22.55 1.41 2.34
CA LEU A 114 -21.51 1.62 3.31
C LEU A 114 -20.24 2.02 2.57
N LEU A 115 -19.67 3.16 2.95
CA LEU A 115 -18.41 3.68 2.43
C LEU A 115 -17.35 3.71 3.53
N ARG A 116 -16.13 3.34 3.20
CA ARG A 116 -14.98 3.41 4.12
C ARG A 116 -13.80 4.03 3.39
N GLY A 117 -13.25 5.11 3.93
CA GLY A 117 -11.95 5.63 3.51
C GLY A 117 -10.83 4.70 3.98
N LEU A 118 -9.94 4.32 3.07
CA LEU A 118 -8.76 3.50 3.35
C LEU A 118 -7.54 4.41 3.31
N LEU A 119 -6.86 4.50 4.44
CA LEU A 119 -5.70 5.37 4.60
C LEU A 119 -4.39 4.58 4.48
N VAL A 120 -3.39 5.21 3.88
CA VAL A 120 -1.99 4.79 3.89
C VAL A 120 -1.18 5.99 4.37
N ASP A 121 -0.36 5.81 5.39
CA ASP A 121 0.40 6.89 6.04
C ASP A 121 -0.46 8.10 6.49
N GLY A 122 -1.73 7.86 6.84
CA GLY A 122 -2.67 8.89 7.25
C GLY A 122 -3.35 9.64 6.12
N GLU A 123 -3.01 9.36 4.87
CA GLU A 123 -3.63 9.95 3.67
C GLU A 123 -4.61 8.98 3.01
N LEU A 124 -5.68 9.52 2.40
CA LEU A 124 -6.64 8.72 1.66
C LEU A 124 -5.97 8.08 0.43
N ALA A 125 -6.02 6.75 0.35
CA ALA A 125 -5.47 5.99 -0.76
C ALA A 125 -6.55 5.28 -1.58
N ALA A 126 -7.68 4.93 -0.96
CA ALA A 126 -8.79 4.27 -1.64
C ALA A 126 -10.11 4.48 -0.88
N VAL A 127 -11.22 4.17 -1.54
CA VAL A 127 -12.55 4.12 -0.95
C VAL A 127 -13.15 2.74 -1.18
N LEU A 128 -13.46 2.05 -0.10
CA LEU A 128 -14.21 0.79 -0.15
C LEU A 128 -15.70 1.13 -0.09
N ALA A 129 -16.48 0.56 -1.01
CA ALA A 129 -17.92 0.67 -1.03
C ALA A 129 -18.56 -0.72 -0.97
N LEU A 130 -19.52 -0.88 -0.07
CA LEU A 130 -20.36 -2.05 0.05
C LEU A 130 -21.82 -1.64 -0.14
N SER A 131 -22.55 -2.39 -0.94
CA SER A 131 -23.99 -2.18 -1.09
C SER A 131 -24.75 -3.47 -0.79
N GLU A 132 -25.91 -3.31 -0.20
CA GLU A 132 -26.81 -4.39 0.16
C GLU A 132 -28.22 -4.14 -0.38
N PRO A 133 -28.98 -5.21 -0.69
CA PRO A 133 -30.37 -5.08 -1.05
C PRO A 133 -31.22 -4.61 0.15
N LYS A 134 -32.40 -4.03 -0.13
CA LYS A 134 -33.36 -3.62 0.88
C LYS A 134 -33.83 -4.83 1.69
N THR A 135 -33.24 -5.04 2.85
CA THR A 135 -33.78 -5.95 3.84
C THR A 135 -34.44 -5.12 4.96
N ARG A 136 -35.49 -5.67 5.61
CA ARG A 136 -36.17 -5.04 6.76
C ARG A 136 -35.24 -4.73 7.95
N PHE A 137 -33.96 -5.09 7.88
CA PHE A 137 -32.98 -5.06 8.97
C PHE A 137 -31.65 -4.37 8.59
N GLY A 138 -31.66 -3.49 7.59
CA GLY A 138 -30.45 -2.88 6.99
C GLY A 138 -29.41 -2.28 7.96
N HIS A 139 -29.83 -1.80 9.14
CA HIS A 139 -28.88 -1.30 10.13
C HIS A 139 -28.01 -2.38 10.80
N ARG A 140 -28.43 -3.64 10.80
CA ARG A 140 -27.68 -4.73 11.46
C ARG A 140 -26.48 -5.23 10.65
N LEU A 141 -26.44 -4.98 9.37
CA LEU A 141 -25.35 -5.49 8.53
C LEU A 141 -24.13 -4.58 8.58
N SER A 142 -24.31 -3.26 8.66
CA SER A 142 -23.20 -2.34 8.88
C SER A 142 -22.47 -2.65 10.22
N GLU A 143 -23.22 -3.05 11.25
CA GLU A 143 -22.64 -3.50 12.52
C GLU A 143 -21.91 -4.83 12.40
N LYS A 144 -22.43 -5.78 11.60
CA LYS A 144 -21.80 -7.09 11.40
C LYS A 144 -20.59 -7.05 10.48
N LEU A 145 -20.64 -6.24 9.43
CA LEU A 145 -19.54 -6.10 8.46
C LEU A 145 -18.47 -5.10 8.90
N GLY A 146 -18.76 -4.22 9.86
CA GLY A 146 -17.79 -3.25 10.37
C GLY A 146 -16.43 -3.86 10.70
N PRO A 147 -16.37 -4.92 11.53
CA PRO A 147 -15.10 -5.59 11.84
C PRO A 147 -14.39 -6.19 10.63
N ALA A 148 -15.12 -6.75 9.66
CA ALA A 148 -14.54 -7.29 8.43
C ALA A 148 -13.94 -6.18 7.55
N VAL A 149 -14.63 -5.03 7.47
CA VAL A 149 -14.15 -3.84 6.77
C VAL A 149 -12.91 -3.25 7.44
N ASP A 150 -12.86 -3.23 8.76
CA ASP A 150 -11.68 -2.77 9.50
C ASP A 150 -10.47 -3.70 9.28
N LEU A 151 -10.67 -5.02 9.29
CA LEU A 151 -9.63 -6.00 8.95
C LEU A 151 -9.14 -5.81 7.51
N PHE A 152 -10.05 -5.57 6.58
CA PHE A 152 -9.67 -5.28 5.19
C PHE A 152 -8.88 -3.97 5.08
N ALA A 153 -9.28 -2.92 5.79
CA ALA A 153 -8.54 -1.64 5.80
C ALA A 153 -7.09 -1.82 6.27
N LEU A 154 -6.87 -2.61 7.32
CA LEU A 154 -5.53 -2.95 7.80
C LEU A 154 -4.73 -3.77 6.76
N ALA A 155 -5.35 -4.77 6.15
CA ALA A 155 -4.71 -5.57 5.11
C ALA A 155 -4.37 -4.72 3.87
N PHE A 156 -5.25 -3.80 3.48
CA PHE A 156 -5.04 -2.87 2.38
C PHE A 156 -3.84 -1.96 2.64
N ALA A 157 -3.77 -1.31 3.82
CA ALA A 157 -2.64 -0.45 4.18
C ALA A 157 -1.32 -1.22 4.10
N ARG A 158 -1.24 -2.42 4.68
CA ARG A 158 -0.05 -3.29 4.60
C ARG A 158 0.35 -3.61 3.15
N LEU A 159 -0.62 -3.96 2.31
CA LEU A 159 -0.34 -4.31 0.91
C LEU A 159 0.09 -3.09 0.09
N ALA A 160 -0.49 -1.92 0.34
CA ALA A 160 -0.11 -0.66 -0.29
C ALA A 160 1.32 -0.25 0.09
N GLU A 161 1.68 -0.32 1.37
CA GLU A 161 3.04 -0.07 1.85
C GLU A 161 4.05 -1.05 1.24
N ARG A 162 3.70 -2.35 1.18
CA ARG A 162 4.55 -3.35 0.54
C ARG A 162 4.79 -3.03 -0.93
N ARG A 163 3.74 -2.64 -1.67
CA ARG A 163 3.84 -2.26 -3.08
C ARG A 163 4.72 -1.02 -3.27
N ALA A 164 4.50 0.02 -2.47
CA ALA A 164 5.33 1.24 -2.52
C ALA A 164 6.81 0.93 -2.26
N ARG A 165 7.10 0.01 -1.33
CA ARG A 165 8.45 -0.45 -1.07
C ARG A 165 9.05 -1.20 -2.25
N GLU A 166 8.31 -2.14 -2.87
CA GLU A 166 8.78 -2.89 -4.04
C GLU A 166 9.08 -1.94 -5.22
N GLU A 167 8.24 -0.92 -5.43
CA GLU A 167 8.44 0.12 -6.43
C GLU A 167 9.69 0.97 -6.13
N ALA A 168 9.90 1.36 -4.87
CA ALA A 168 11.10 2.09 -4.45
C ALA A 168 12.39 1.28 -4.64
N VAL A 169 12.37 -0.02 -4.34
CA VAL A 169 13.51 -0.91 -4.58
C VAL A 169 13.83 -1.02 -6.06
N ARG A 170 12.81 -1.20 -6.91
CA ARG A 170 13.00 -1.24 -8.38
C ARG A 170 13.59 0.07 -8.91
N ALA A 171 13.07 1.21 -8.47
CA ALA A 171 13.59 2.52 -8.85
C ALA A 171 15.07 2.71 -8.45
N LEU A 172 15.45 2.24 -7.25
CA LEU A 172 16.85 2.25 -6.81
C LEU A 172 17.75 1.34 -7.65
N GLU A 173 17.26 0.15 -8.00
CA GLU A 173 18.01 -0.77 -8.87
C GLU A 173 18.22 -0.17 -10.28
N GLU A 174 17.20 0.47 -10.86
CA GLU A 174 17.29 1.15 -12.15
C GLU A 174 18.28 2.31 -12.10
N LEU A 175 18.20 3.13 -11.05
CA LEU A 175 19.14 4.24 -10.84
C LEU A 175 20.57 3.72 -10.71
N THR A 176 20.80 2.67 -9.94
CA THR A 176 22.11 2.04 -9.76
C THR A 176 22.66 1.50 -11.08
N ARG A 177 21.84 0.83 -11.90
CA ARG A 177 22.23 0.36 -13.24
C ARG A 177 22.59 1.49 -14.18
N SER A 178 21.79 2.57 -14.18
CA SER A 178 22.06 3.76 -15.01
C SER A 178 23.40 4.40 -14.65
N LEU A 179 23.65 4.60 -13.35
CA LEU A 179 24.89 5.17 -12.84
C LEU A 179 26.10 4.32 -13.14
N ASN A 180 26.00 3.01 -13.00
CA ASN A 180 27.09 2.09 -13.33
C ASN A 180 27.39 2.14 -14.85
N ALA A 181 26.38 2.26 -15.70
CA ALA A 181 26.54 2.38 -17.13
C ALA A 181 27.21 3.72 -17.52
N GLU A 182 26.81 4.83 -16.89
CA GLU A 182 27.45 6.13 -17.10
C GLU A 182 28.91 6.14 -16.63
N HIS A 183 29.17 5.56 -15.46
CA HIS A 183 30.52 5.41 -14.94
C HIS A 183 31.41 4.58 -15.89
N ALA A 184 30.89 3.45 -16.36
CA ALA A 184 31.64 2.60 -17.31
C ALA A 184 31.97 3.34 -18.61
N ARG A 185 31.03 4.16 -19.15
CA ARG A 185 31.26 5.00 -20.31
C ARG A 185 32.32 6.08 -20.04
N ALA A 186 32.23 6.77 -18.91
CA ALA A 186 33.21 7.80 -18.53
C ALA A 186 34.63 7.21 -18.37
N VAL A 187 34.74 6.03 -17.74
CA VAL A 187 36.03 5.32 -17.61
C VAL A 187 36.58 4.91 -18.97
N ALA A 188 35.76 4.36 -19.87
CA ALA A 188 36.18 3.98 -21.20
C ALA A 188 36.64 5.19 -22.01
N GLU A 189 35.96 6.33 -21.94
CA GLU A 189 36.35 7.56 -22.61
C GLU A 189 37.68 8.12 -22.06
N LEU A 190 37.89 8.10 -20.76
CA LEU A 190 39.16 8.50 -20.14
C LEU A 190 40.30 7.57 -20.53
N GLN A 191 40.07 6.26 -20.57
CA GLN A 191 41.05 5.28 -21.03
C GLN A 191 41.42 5.51 -22.51
N HIS A 192 40.44 5.80 -23.37
CA HIS A 192 40.69 6.15 -24.77
C HIS A 192 41.55 7.40 -24.92
N LYS A 193 41.15 8.50 -24.22
CA LYS A 193 41.94 9.75 -24.22
C LYS A 193 43.35 9.56 -23.68
N LEU A 194 43.53 8.71 -22.68
CA LEU A 194 44.85 8.39 -22.11
C LEU A 194 45.69 7.59 -23.08
N SER A 195 45.11 6.63 -23.80
CA SER A 195 45.82 5.84 -24.83
C SER A 195 46.23 6.70 -26.02
N GLU A 196 45.38 7.64 -26.46
CA GLU A 196 45.73 8.61 -27.52
C GLU A 196 46.86 9.53 -27.08
N ALA A 197 46.83 10.04 -25.83
CA ALA A 197 47.89 10.85 -25.28
C ALA A 197 49.21 10.09 -25.18
N GLN A 198 49.22 8.83 -24.78
CA GLN A 198 50.39 7.97 -24.74
C GLN A 198 50.93 7.67 -26.15
N ALA A 199 50.06 7.40 -27.13
CA ALA A 199 50.45 7.20 -28.50
C ALA A 199 51.12 8.48 -29.11
N ALA A 200 50.57 9.65 -28.80
CA ALA A 200 51.15 10.92 -29.23
C ALA A 200 52.51 11.23 -28.57
N LEU A 201 52.73 10.80 -27.32
CA LEU A 201 54.03 10.91 -26.65
C LEU A 201 55.10 9.95 -27.23
N ASN A 202 54.71 8.77 -27.67
CA ASN A 202 55.61 7.78 -28.23
C ASN A 202 55.95 8.02 -29.69
N GLY A 203 55.21 8.87 -30.40
CA GLY A 203 55.51 9.29 -31.78
C GLY A 203 56.68 10.28 -31.83
N LYS A 204 57.89 9.80 -32.11
CA LYS A 204 59.12 10.58 -32.27
C LYS A 204 58.99 11.63 -33.37
N GLY A 205 59.05 12.93 -33.03
CA GLY A 205 59.14 14.01 -34.00
C GLY A 205 59.39 15.36 -33.32
N THR A 206 60.45 16.01 -33.71
CA THR A 206 61.05 17.26 -33.21
C THR A 206 60.23 18.52 -33.60
N GLY A 207 59.03 18.61 -33.12
CA GLY A 207 58.21 19.81 -33.31
C GLY A 207 57.43 20.22 -32.06
N ASP A 208 58.00 20.03 -30.89
CA ASP A 208 57.22 19.49 -29.76
C ASP A 208 56.80 20.46 -28.66
N SER A 209 57.15 21.72 -28.71
CA SER A 209 56.73 22.65 -27.64
C SER A 209 55.23 22.91 -27.65
N ILE A 210 54.60 23.02 -28.82
CA ILE A 210 53.18 23.31 -28.97
C ILE A 210 52.36 22.05 -28.63
N ARG A 211 52.81 20.87 -29.09
CA ARG A 211 52.14 19.56 -28.80
C ARG A 211 52.20 19.20 -27.33
N VAL A 212 53.36 19.40 -26.68
CA VAL A 212 53.51 19.17 -25.23
C VAL A 212 52.60 20.08 -24.43
N THR A 213 52.44 21.35 -24.85
CA THR A 213 51.50 22.28 -24.19
C THR A 213 50.05 21.90 -24.41
N GLN A 214 49.66 21.43 -25.59
CA GLN A 214 48.34 20.94 -25.88
C GLN A 214 48.01 19.64 -25.08
N LEU A 215 48.96 18.72 -24.97
CA LEU A 215 48.82 17.50 -24.16
C LEU A 215 48.70 17.80 -22.67
N LYS A 216 49.51 18.75 -22.15
CA LYS A 216 49.37 19.17 -20.76
C LYS A 216 47.99 19.75 -20.47
N ARG A 217 47.44 20.60 -21.35
CA ARG A 217 46.10 21.11 -21.25
C ARG A 217 45.02 20.02 -21.30
N ALA A 218 45.17 19.06 -22.21
CA ALA A 218 44.26 17.93 -22.32
C ALA A 218 44.25 17.07 -21.04
N ILE A 219 45.43 16.82 -20.46
CA ILE A 219 45.59 16.10 -19.19
C ILE A 219 44.96 16.90 -18.03
N GLU A 220 45.16 18.19 -17.98
CA GLU A 220 44.54 19.07 -16.94
C GLU A 220 43.02 19.06 -17.05
N VAL A 221 42.45 19.16 -18.26
CA VAL A 221 40.98 19.08 -18.48
C VAL A 221 40.47 17.70 -18.06
N ALA A 222 41.13 16.61 -18.51
CA ALA A 222 40.72 15.27 -18.11
C ALA A 222 40.82 15.04 -16.58
N ALA A 223 41.81 15.63 -15.90
CA ALA A 223 41.92 15.55 -14.45
C ALA A 223 40.82 16.33 -13.73
N VAL A 224 40.39 17.47 -14.28
CA VAL A 224 39.26 18.24 -13.73
C VAL A 224 37.94 17.50 -13.92
N GLU A 225 37.71 16.91 -15.10
CA GLU A 225 36.53 16.10 -15.39
C GLU A 225 36.48 14.83 -14.51
N ALA A 226 37.61 14.16 -14.30
CA ALA A 226 37.71 13.01 -13.43
C ALA A 226 37.38 13.37 -11.95
N ARG A 227 37.83 14.53 -11.47
CA ARG A 227 37.48 15.01 -10.13
C ARG A 227 36.00 15.34 -10.02
N ALA A 228 35.42 15.98 -11.03
CA ALA A 228 33.99 16.31 -11.04
C ALA A 228 33.12 15.04 -11.06
N THR A 229 33.51 14.02 -11.84
CA THR A 229 32.79 12.74 -11.86
C THR A 229 32.94 12.00 -10.52
N ALA A 230 34.13 12.00 -9.92
CA ALA A 230 34.34 11.41 -8.59
C ALA A 230 33.48 12.09 -7.50
N GLN A 231 33.36 13.42 -7.54
CA GLN A 231 32.50 14.16 -6.62
C GLN A 231 31.01 13.83 -6.81
N ARG A 232 30.55 13.73 -8.07
CA ARG A 232 29.18 13.31 -8.37
C ARG A 232 28.90 11.89 -7.88
N LEU A 233 29.85 10.97 -8.07
CA LEU A 233 29.74 9.60 -7.61
C LEU A 233 29.60 9.53 -6.08
N SER A 234 30.45 10.25 -5.36
CA SER A 234 30.38 10.34 -3.88
C SER A 234 29.05 10.93 -3.41
N ALA A 235 28.48 11.92 -4.09
CA ALA A 235 27.19 12.49 -3.75
C ALA A 235 26.04 11.48 -3.94
N VAL A 236 26.13 10.67 -5.02
CA VAL A 236 25.14 9.62 -5.31
C VAL A 236 25.27 8.47 -4.33
N GLU A 237 26.47 8.03 -4.00
CA GLU A 237 26.72 7.01 -2.97
C GLU A 237 26.08 7.42 -1.63
N GLU A 238 26.22 8.69 -1.25
CA GLU A 238 25.58 9.21 -0.04
C GLU A 238 24.06 9.21 -0.14
N GLN A 239 23.47 9.59 -1.28
CA GLN A 239 22.03 9.53 -1.50
C GLN A 239 21.50 8.08 -1.43
N VAL A 240 22.20 7.13 -2.03
CA VAL A 240 21.88 5.70 -1.96
C VAL A 240 21.94 5.22 -0.52
N ARG A 241 22.98 5.58 0.23
CA ARG A 241 23.12 5.23 1.64
C ARG A 241 21.96 5.74 2.48
N VAL A 242 21.55 7.00 2.28
CA VAL A 242 20.40 7.59 2.97
C VAL A 242 19.10 6.87 2.59
N ALA A 243 18.91 6.52 1.31
CA ALA A 243 17.74 5.79 0.86
C ALA A 243 17.67 4.37 1.45
N VAL A 244 18.81 3.65 1.49
CA VAL A 244 18.90 2.32 2.13
C VAL A 244 18.55 2.40 3.61
N THR A 245 19.09 3.40 4.34
CA THR A 245 18.77 3.58 5.77
C THR A 245 17.29 3.86 6.01
N LYS A 246 16.64 4.65 5.12
CA LYS A 246 15.18 4.87 5.19
C LYS A 246 14.39 3.58 4.93
N LEU A 247 14.82 2.78 3.95
CA LEU A 247 14.20 1.49 3.65
C LEU A 247 14.34 0.50 4.82
N GLU A 248 15.51 0.45 5.46
CA GLU A 248 15.72 -0.39 6.64
C GLU A 248 14.81 0.03 7.81
N LYS A 249 14.69 1.33 8.08
CA LYS A 249 13.77 1.83 9.11
C LYS A 249 12.31 1.48 8.78
N ALA A 250 11.89 1.68 7.54
CA ALA A 250 10.55 1.30 7.09
C ALA A 250 10.33 -0.23 7.25
N HIS A 251 11.36 -1.04 6.97
CA HIS A 251 11.28 -2.48 7.17
C HIS A 251 11.05 -2.88 8.63
N VAL A 252 11.79 -2.29 9.55
CA VAL A 252 11.63 -2.54 10.98
C VAL A 252 10.23 -2.14 11.45
N GLN A 253 9.72 -1.00 10.99
CA GLN A 253 8.37 -0.54 11.30
C GLN A 253 7.29 -1.50 10.77
N LEU A 254 7.42 -1.95 9.51
CA LEU A 254 6.50 -2.93 8.92
C LEU A 254 6.52 -4.27 9.66
N HIS A 255 7.69 -4.72 10.09
CA HIS A 255 7.80 -5.96 10.88
C HIS A 255 7.08 -5.81 12.22
N ALA A 256 7.31 -4.70 12.92
CA ALA A 256 6.63 -4.42 14.19
C ALA A 256 5.11 -4.30 14.03
N GLN A 257 4.62 -3.66 12.96
CA GLN A 257 3.19 -3.60 12.63
C GLN A 257 2.62 -4.99 12.29
N GLY A 258 3.37 -5.81 11.55
CA GLY A 258 2.99 -7.19 11.24
C GLY A 258 2.84 -8.05 12.50
N GLU A 259 3.76 -7.92 13.44
CA GLU A 259 3.69 -8.60 14.74
C GLU A 259 2.51 -8.12 15.58
N ALA A 260 2.25 -6.80 15.60
CA ALA A 260 1.11 -6.24 16.31
C ALA A 260 -0.22 -6.75 15.73
N LEU A 261 -0.35 -6.82 14.39
CA LEU A 261 -1.53 -7.38 13.71
C LEU A 261 -1.70 -8.86 14.01
N HIS A 262 -0.61 -9.63 14.01
CA HIS A 262 -0.65 -11.05 14.34
C HIS A 262 -1.13 -11.26 15.79
N ASN A 263 -0.63 -10.45 16.71
CA ASN A 263 -1.04 -10.48 18.11
C ASN A 263 -2.53 -10.09 18.28
N GLN A 264 -3.00 -9.05 17.57
CA GLN A 264 -4.42 -8.68 17.57
C GLN A 264 -5.30 -9.81 17.01
N SER A 265 -4.88 -10.45 15.91
CA SER A 265 -5.60 -11.58 15.33
C SER A 265 -5.71 -12.75 16.31
N ASN A 266 -4.62 -13.06 17.04
CA ASN A 266 -4.62 -14.09 18.05
C ASN A 266 -5.56 -13.75 19.23
N ILE A 267 -5.62 -12.49 19.64
CA ILE A 267 -6.53 -12.04 20.70
C ILE A 267 -7.98 -12.18 20.24
N ILE A 268 -8.31 -11.73 19.03
CA ILE A 268 -9.65 -11.88 18.44
C ILE A 268 -10.05 -13.36 18.38
N TYR A 269 -9.16 -14.22 17.92
CA TYR A 269 -9.41 -15.66 17.88
C TYR A 269 -9.72 -16.23 19.28
N ARG A 270 -8.95 -15.87 20.29
CA ARG A 270 -9.17 -16.35 21.65
C ARG A 270 -10.48 -15.84 22.26
N VAL A 271 -10.83 -14.56 21.99
CA VAL A 271 -12.11 -13.99 22.42
C VAL A 271 -13.29 -14.66 21.71
N GLU A 272 -13.20 -14.93 20.41
CA GLU A 272 -14.24 -15.68 19.69
C GLU A 272 -14.41 -17.10 20.23
N GLN A 273 -13.30 -17.77 20.54
CA GLN A 273 -13.34 -19.10 21.15
C GLN A 273 -14.05 -19.05 22.51
N ALA A 274 -13.67 -18.10 23.37
CA ALA A 274 -14.30 -17.92 24.67
C ALA A 274 -15.80 -17.60 24.57
N LEU A 275 -16.20 -16.77 23.60
CA LEU A 275 -17.60 -16.46 23.31
C LEU A 275 -18.39 -17.70 22.81
N ARG A 276 -17.80 -18.53 21.97
CA ARG A 276 -18.44 -19.78 21.53
C ARG A 276 -18.67 -20.75 22.67
N ASP A 277 -17.69 -20.87 23.55
CA ASP A 277 -17.77 -21.73 24.73
C ASP A 277 -18.83 -21.21 25.71
N ALA A 278 -19.01 -19.87 25.81
CA ALA A 278 -20.09 -19.25 26.55
C ALA A 278 -21.47 -19.58 25.96
N ILE A 279 -21.62 -19.49 24.65
CA ILE A 279 -22.89 -19.78 23.95
C ILE A 279 -23.22 -21.27 24.02
N ALA A 280 -22.20 -22.15 24.06
CA ALA A 280 -22.38 -23.58 24.19
C ALA A 280 -22.81 -24.05 25.60
N GLY A 281 -23.06 -23.14 26.53
CA GLY A 281 -23.61 -23.45 27.85
C GLY A 281 -22.58 -23.73 28.95
N GLN A 282 -21.32 -23.37 28.72
CA GLN A 282 -20.31 -23.33 29.76
C GLN A 282 -20.56 -22.13 30.71
N ASP A 283 -20.13 -22.28 31.97
CA ASP A 283 -20.36 -21.33 33.04
C ASP A 283 -19.88 -19.90 32.62
N SER A 284 -20.84 -18.99 32.44
CA SER A 284 -20.60 -17.61 31.98
C SER A 284 -19.56 -16.86 32.83
N ARG A 285 -19.36 -17.26 34.06
CA ARG A 285 -18.36 -16.70 34.98
C ARG A 285 -16.93 -17.05 34.55
N LYS A 286 -16.67 -18.29 34.16
CA LYS A 286 -15.36 -18.72 33.68
C LYS A 286 -14.96 -18.02 32.40
N VAL A 287 -15.94 -17.79 31.50
CA VAL A 287 -15.69 -17.11 30.25
C VAL A 287 -15.33 -15.63 30.47
N ILE A 288 -16.03 -14.96 31.39
CA ILE A 288 -15.71 -13.57 31.75
C ILE A 288 -14.31 -13.48 32.36
N GLU A 289 -13.94 -14.42 33.25
CA GLU A 289 -12.61 -14.50 33.84
C GLU A 289 -11.52 -14.74 32.78
N GLU A 290 -11.77 -15.59 31.79
CA GLU A 290 -10.83 -15.89 30.71
C GLU A 290 -10.67 -14.71 29.75
N VAL A 291 -11.74 -14.00 29.39
CA VAL A 291 -11.67 -12.77 28.58
C VAL A 291 -10.93 -11.67 29.33
N LEU A 292 -11.20 -11.49 30.63
CA LEU A 292 -10.50 -10.51 31.45
C LEU A 292 -9.01 -10.83 31.56
N GLN A 293 -8.63 -12.10 31.66
CA GLN A 293 -7.23 -12.53 31.72
C GLN A 293 -6.51 -12.30 30.38
N ILE A 294 -7.20 -12.46 29.23
CA ILE A 294 -6.69 -12.14 27.91
C ILE A 294 -6.41 -10.63 27.77
N VAL A 295 -7.35 -9.79 28.26
CA VAL A 295 -7.21 -8.33 28.22
C VAL A 295 -6.11 -7.85 29.16
N ALA A 296 -6.04 -8.38 30.39
CA ALA A 296 -5.01 -8.02 31.36
C ALA A 296 -3.60 -8.42 30.93
N SER A 297 -3.45 -9.56 30.26
CA SER A 297 -2.16 -9.97 29.70
C SER A 297 -1.67 -9.06 28.57
N ARG A 298 -2.58 -8.35 27.91
CA ARG A 298 -2.24 -7.34 26.90
C ARG A 298 -1.70 -6.05 27.54
N GLU A 299 -2.35 -5.54 28.57
CA GLU A 299 -1.89 -4.33 29.27
C GLU A 299 -0.51 -4.50 29.88
N GLN A 300 -0.16 -5.71 30.33
CA GLN A 300 1.18 -6.03 30.81
C GLN A 300 2.23 -6.09 29.69
N ALA A 301 1.84 -6.52 28.47
CA ALA A 301 2.75 -6.57 27.33
C ALA A 301 2.98 -5.20 26.67
N GLU A 302 2.03 -4.27 26.82
CA GLU A 302 2.15 -2.89 26.31
C GLU A 302 2.90 -1.94 27.28
N SER A 303 3.23 -2.41 28.52
CA SER A 303 3.95 -1.64 29.54
C SER A 303 5.45 -1.96 29.63
N PHE A 304 5.99 -2.79 28.74
CA PHE A 304 7.42 -3.08 28.54
C PHE A 304 7.88 -2.59 27.16
#